data_14e37d8580716d134636e97458d7f1af
#
_entry.id   14e37d8580716d134636e97458d7f1af
#
_cell.length_a   1.000
_cell.length_b   1.000
_cell.length_c   1.000
_cell.angle_alpha   90.00
_cell.angle_beta   90.00
_cell.angle_gamma   90.00
#
_symmetry.space_group_name_H-M   'P 1'
#
loop_
_entity.id
_entity.type
_entity.pdbx_description
1 polymer ?
#
loop_
_entity_poly.entity_id
_entity_poly.type
_entity_poly.pdbx_seq_one_letter_code
_entity_poly.pdbx_strand_id
1 'polypeptide(L)'
;MNDDKTVRLDRMRYPKNTAASGLALLAILFDVIFFISIYESNVGSWYYNILIGASILYNLIFLLAAFLCSEGIKNYKIGYAWAMIVLGVGQLARIFIYPVKAHAATVTIQEQAVTVMETPQFIRCVLWLSLSAACLFAGAYVGVTRSKQLKAHLKSLGLAA
;
A
#
# COMPACT_ATOMS: atom_id res chain seq x y z
N MET A 1 11.14 -27.67 -34.51
CA MET A 1 12.31 -27.20 -33.73
C MET A 1 12.30 -25.69 -33.39
N ASN A 2 11.45 -24.88 -34.05
CA ASN A 2 11.29 -23.43 -33.68
C ASN A 2 10.29 -23.22 -32.53
N ASP A 3 9.29 -24.10 -32.35
CA ASP A 3 8.25 -23.93 -31.31
C ASP A 3 8.78 -23.98 -29.87
N ASP A 4 9.74 -24.86 -29.57
CA ASP A 4 10.31 -24.97 -28.23
C ASP A 4 11.13 -23.74 -27.80
N LYS A 5 11.78 -23.07 -28.77
CA LYS A 5 12.52 -21.83 -28.48
C LYS A 5 11.59 -20.65 -28.25
N THR A 6 10.52 -20.53 -29.04
CA THR A 6 9.50 -19.48 -28.86
C THR A 6 8.74 -19.66 -27.54
N VAL A 7 8.35 -20.89 -27.20
CA VAL A 7 7.71 -21.21 -25.91
C VAL A 7 8.64 -20.92 -24.73
N ARG A 8 9.94 -21.19 -24.84
CA ARG A 8 10.94 -20.85 -23.80
C ARG A 8 11.12 -19.33 -23.66
N LEU A 9 11.20 -18.60 -24.76
CA LEU A 9 11.32 -17.14 -24.75
C LEU A 9 10.05 -16.49 -24.16
N ASP A 10 8.90 -17.01 -24.45
CA ASP A 10 7.63 -16.53 -23.91
C ASP A 10 7.50 -16.82 -22.41
N ARG A 11 7.93 -17.97 -21.93
CA ARG A 11 8.04 -18.26 -20.49
C ARG A 11 9.02 -17.33 -19.77
N MET A 12 10.09 -16.92 -20.42
CA MET A 12 11.04 -15.93 -19.85
C MET A 12 10.50 -14.52 -19.86
N ARG A 13 9.65 -14.16 -20.82
CA ARG A 13 9.06 -12.81 -20.95
C ARG A 13 7.95 -12.53 -19.92
N TYR A 14 7.20 -13.55 -19.53
CA TYR A 14 6.08 -13.43 -18.59
C TYR A 14 6.17 -14.41 -17.41
N PRO A 15 7.32 -14.59 -16.74
CA PRO A 15 7.41 -15.58 -15.67
C PRO A 15 6.55 -15.21 -14.45
N LYS A 16 6.62 -13.96 -14.00
CA LYS A 16 5.86 -13.38 -12.89
C LYS A 16 5.88 -11.86 -12.95
N ASN A 17 4.83 -11.21 -12.44
CA ASN A 17 4.78 -9.75 -12.36
C ASN A 17 5.47 -9.24 -11.08
N THR A 18 6.79 -9.38 -11.02
CA THR A 18 7.60 -9.00 -9.85
C THR A 18 7.59 -7.49 -9.59
N ALA A 19 7.47 -6.66 -10.63
CA ALA A 19 7.44 -5.21 -10.47
C ALA A 19 6.19 -4.73 -9.70
N ALA A 20 5.00 -5.21 -10.06
CA ALA A 20 3.78 -4.86 -9.34
C ALA A 20 3.78 -5.40 -7.90
N SER A 21 4.29 -6.64 -7.71
CA SER A 21 4.47 -7.25 -6.40
C SER A 21 5.46 -6.44 -5.54
N GLY A 22 6.60 -6.02 -6.10
CA GLY A 22 7.59 -5.21 -5.41
C GLY A 22 7.05 -3.85 -4.96
N LEU A 23 6.22 -3.20 -5.80
CA LEU A 23 5.56 -1.95 -5.43
C LEU A 23 4.57 -2.14 -4.27
N ALA A 24 3.83 -3.25 -4.22
CA ALA A 24 2.96 -3.56 -3.09
C ALA A 24 3.75 -3.80 -1.80
N LEU A 25 4.90 -4.49 -1.86
CA LEU A 25 5.78 -4.67 -0.70
C LEU A 25 6.42 -3.36 -0.26
N LEU A 26 6.77 -2.47 -1.18
CA LEU A 26 7.28 -1.14 -0.86
C LEU A 26 6.22 -0.27 -0.16
N ALA A 27 4.95 -0.40 -0.56
CA ALA A 27 3.83 0.26 0.12
C ALA A 27 3.70 -0.20 1.59
N ILE A 28 3.90 -1.49 1.86
CA ILE A 28 3.95 -2.04 3.22
C ILE A 28 5.08 -1.40 4.02
N LEU A 29 6.27 -1.30 3.44
CA LEU A 29 7.43 -0.67 4.10
C LEU A 29 7.12 0.78 4.51
N PHE A 30 6.55 1.58 3.62
CA PHE A 30 6.19 2.96 3.93
C PHE A 30 5.08 3.06 4.98
N ASP A 31 4.14 2.14 5.01
CA ASP A 31 3.11 2.08 6.04
C ASP A 31 3.69 1.73 7.43
N VAL A 32 4.65 0.81 7.49
CA VAL A 32 5.38 0.49 8.74
C VAL A 32 6.15 1.71 9.25
N ILE A 33 6.84 2.44 8.36
CA ILE A 33 7.58 3.66 8.75
C ILE A 33 6.59 4.74 9.24
N PHE A 34 5.44 4.90 8.57
CA PHE A 34 4.39 5.78 9.06
C PHE A 34 3.92 5.37 10.46
N PHE A 35 3.67 4.07 10.69
CA PHE A 35 3.20 3.56 11.96
C PHE A 35 4.17 3.84 13.10
N ILE A 36 5.47 3.72 12.85
CA ILE A 36 6.51 4.09 13.82
C ILE A 36 6.49 5.61 14.04
N SER A 37 6.48 6.40 12.97
CA SER A 37 6.57 7.87 13.04
C SER A 37 5.38 8.53 13.75
N ILE A 38 4.19 7.93 13.72
CA ILE A 38 3.01 8.52 14.36
C ILE A 38 3.07 8.44 15.90
N TYR A 39 3.80 7.48 16.44
CA TYR A 39 3.91 7.26 17.90
C TYR A 39 5.17 7.91 18.51
N GLU A 40 5.94 8.70 17.75
CA GLU A 40 7.13 9.41 18.27
C GLU A 40 6.78 10.59 19.20
N SER A 41 5.51 10.97 19.34
CA SER A 41 5.07 12.13 20.13
C SER A 41 3.92 11.80 21.08
N ASN A 42 3.28 12.85 21.60
CA ASN A 42 2.14 12.75 22.53
C ASN A 42 0.85 12.16 21.93
N VAL A 43 0.88 11.67 20.68
CA VAL A 43 -0.25 10.99 20.04
C VAL A 43 -0.74 9.80 20.87
N GLY A 44 0.16 9.11 21.56
CA GLY A 44 -0.19 8.00 22.45
C GLY A 44 -1.13 8.40 23.59
N SER A 45 -0.95 9.59 24.16
CA SER A 45 -1.83 10.10 25.22
C SER A 45 -3.17 10.64 24.70
N TRP A 46 -3.20 11.16 23.48
CA TRP A 46 -4.42 11.64 22.82
C TRP A 46 -5.28 10.48 22.27
N TYR A 47 -4.62 9.41 21.82
CA TYR A 47 -5.24 8.23 21.22
C TYR A 47 -5.72 7.21 22.24
N TYR A 48 -5.99 7.64 23.48
CA TYR A 48 -6.26 6.70 24.57
C TYR A 48 -7.43 5.74 24.27
N ASN A 49 -7.23 4.46 24.57
CA ASN A 49 -8.19 3.36 24.57
C ASN A 49 -8.58 2.78 23.18
N ILE A 50 -9.80 3.06 22.71
CA ILE A 50 -10.41 2.40 21.53
C ILE A 50 -9.71 2.79 20.23
N LEU A 51 -9.26 4.04 20.12
CA LEU A 51 -8.65 4.54 18.89
C LEU A 51 -7.26 3.94 18.63
N ILE A 52 -6.45 3.67 19.66
CA ILE A 52 -5.20 2.95 19.52
C ILE A 52 -5.46 1.52 19.02
N GLY A 53 -6.38 0.80 19.66
CA GLY A 53 -6.74 -0.56 19.25
C GLY A 53 -7.24 -0.62 17.81
N ALA A 54 -8.12 0.30 17.42
CA ALA A 54 -8.62 0.41 16.05
C ALA A 54 -7.50 0.72 15.04
N SER A 55 -6.54 1.60 15.39
CA SER A 55 -5.40 1.93 14.54
C SER A 55 -4.46 0.74 14.33
N ILE A 56 -4.17 0.00 15.39
CA ILE A 56 -3.34 -1.21 15.32
C ILE A 56 -4.04 -2.28 14.48
N LEU A 57 -5.33 -2.52 14.72
CA LEU A 57 -6.12 -3.51 13.97
C LEU A 57 -6.18 -3.15 12.48
N TYR A 58 -6.46 -1.89 12.16
CA TYR A 58 -6.42 -1.42 10.78
C TYR A 58 -5.05 -1.69 10.13
N ASN A 59 -3.96 -1.38 10.84
CA ASN A 59 -2.61 -1.58 10.33
C ASN A 59 -2.32 -3.05 10.03
N LEU A 60 -2.71 -3.96 10.93
CA LEU A 60 -2.55 -5.41 10.73
C LEU A 60 -3.37 -5.90 9.52
N ILE A 61 -4.62 -5.47 9.38
CA ILE A 61 -5.48 -5.81 8.24
C ILE A 61 -4.86 -5.26 6.94
N PHE A 62 -4.38 -4.01 6.95
CA PHE A 62 -3.72 -3.42 5.79
C PHE A 62 -2.48 -4.21 5.37
N LEU A 63 -1.59 -4.52 6.30
CA LEU A 63 -0.36 -5.29 6.02
C LEU A 63 -0.69 -6.64 5.41
N LEU A 64 -1.65 -7.37 6.00
CA LEU A 64 -2.08 -8.67 5.50
C LEU A 64 -2.70 -8.56 4.09
N ALA A 65 -3.61 -7.61 3.89
CA ALA A 65 -4.28 -7.40 2.61
C ALA A 65 -3.27 -6.98 1.51
N ALA A 66 -2.35 -6.06 1.81
CA ALA A 66 -1.32 -5.63 0.88
C ALA A 66 -0.34 -6.76 0.53
N PHE A 67 0.01 -7.62 1.48
CA PHE A 67 0.81 -8.82 1.24
C PHE A 67 0.08 -9.82 0.33
N LEU A 68 -1.20 -10.09 0.60
CA LEU A 68 -2.03 -10.95 -0.28
C LEU A 68 -2.16 -10.36 -1.69
N CYS A 69 -2.31 -9.04 -1.79
CA CYS A 69 -2.31 -8.34 -3.09
C CYS A 69 -0.98 -8.51 -3.83
N SER A 70 0.15 -8.41 -3.12
CA SER A 70 1.48 -8.62 -3.68
C SER A 70 1.61 -10.02 -4.31
N GLU A 71 1.22 -11.07 -3.59
CA GLU A 71 1.28 -12.44 -4.12
C GLU A 71 0.25 -12.69 -5.22
N GLY A 72 -0.95 -12.13 -5.11
CA GLY A 72 -1.99 -12.27 -6.13
C GLY A 72 -1.65 -11.59 -7.45
N ILE A 73 -1.12 -10.34 -7.40
CA ILE A 73 -0.74 -9.58 -8.59
C ILE A 73 0.50 -10.15 -9.29
N LYS A 74 1.41 -10.75 -8.53
CA LYS A 74 2.56 -11.48 -9.03
C LYS A 74 2.16 -12.60 -10.00
N ASN A 75 1.01 -13.24 -9.75
CA ASN A 75 0.43 -14.29 -10.57
C ASN A 75 -0.60 -13.78 -11.59
N TYR A 76 -0.54 -12.51 -11.97
CA TYR A 76 -1.41 -11.86 -12.96
C TYR A 76 -2.92 -11.87 -12.65
N LYS A 77 -3.31 -12.08 -11.39
CA LYS A 77 -4.71 -12.04 -10.97
C LYS A 77 -5.20 -10.58 -10.86
N ILE A 78 -5.97 -10.13 -11.83
CA ILE A 78 -6.41 -8.72 -12.00
C ILE A 78 -7.26 -8.21 -10.81
N GLY A 79 -8.00 -9.10 -10.12
CA GLY A 79 -8.78 -8.73 -8.95
C GLY A 79 -7.95 -8.09 -7.83
N TYR A 80 -6.69 -8.52 -7.66
CA TYR A 80 -5.79 -7.94 -6.67
C TYR A 80 -5.30 -6.54 -7.05
N ALA A 81 -5.28 -6.19 -8.33
CA ALA A 81 -5.01 -4.81 -8.75
C ALA A 81 -6.13 -3.86 -8.29
N TRP A 82 -7.39 -4.27 -8.37
CA TRP A 82 -8.51 -3.51 -7.83
C TRP A 82 -8.46 -3.40 -6.30
N ALA A 83 -8.12 -4.48 -5.62
CA ALA A 83 -7.91 -4.44 -4.17
C ALA A 83 -6.79 -3.46 -3.78
N MET A 84 -5.68 -3.38 -4.54
CA MET A 84 -4.62 -2.40 -4.32
C MET A 84 -5.11 -0.96 -4.48
N ILE A 85 -6.02 -0.67 -5.42
CA ILE A 85 -6.63 0.65 -5.57
C ILE A 85 -7.45 1.00 -4.32
N VAL A 86 -8.28 0.07 -3.84
CA VAL A 86 -9.08 0.28 -2.61
C VAL A 86 -8.18 0.53 -1.41
N LEU A 87 -7.10 -0.24 -1.24
CA LEU A 87 -6.12 -0.03 -0.18
C LEU A 87 -5.42 1.34 -0.32
N GLY A 88 -5.06 1.76 -1.53
CA GLY A 88 -4.47 3.08 -1.79
C GLY A 88 -5.40 4.23 -1.41
N VAL A 89 -6.69 4.14 -1.76
CA VAL A 89 -7.71 5.11 -1.32
C VAL A 89 -7.83 5.11 0.20
N GLY A 90 -7.81 3.93 0.85
CA GLY A 90 -7.81 3.80 2.30
C GLY A 90 -6.62 4.50 2.97
N GLN A 91 -5.42 4.42 2.39
CA GLN A 91 -4.24 5.14 2.90
C GLN A 91 -4.39 6.66 2.78
N LEU A 92 -4.96 7.16 1.68
CA LEU A 92 -5.25 8.60 1.54
C LEU A 92 -6.32 9.06 2.55
N ALA A 93 -7.38 8.30 2.74
CA ALA A 93 -8.41 8.60 3.75
C ALA A 93 -7.82 8.64 5.16
N ARG A 94 -6.86 7.78 5.47
CA ARG A 94 -6.16 7.72 6.75
C ARG A 94 -5.41 9.02 7.09
N ILE A 95 -4.93 9.77 6.08
CA ILE A 95 -4.30 11.08 6.29
C ILE A 95 -5.24 12.03 7.04
N PHE A 96 -6.52 12.05 6.64
CA PHE A 96 -7.53 12.93 7.26
C PHE A 96 -8.01 12.44 8.62
N ILE A 97 -8.00 11.13 8.86
CA ILE A 97 -8.48 10.54 10.11
C ILE A 97 -7.44 10.67 11.23
N TYR A 98 -6.15 10.52 10.92
CA TYR A 98 -5.10 10.47 11.94
C TYR A 98 -4.20 11.71 11.94
N PRO A 99 -3.28 11.93 10.98
CA PRO A 99 -2.34 13.04 11.06
C PRO A 99 -3.02 14.42 11.13
N VAL A 100 -4.06 14.66 10.32
CA VAL A 100 -4.75 15.95 10.29
C VAL A 100 -5.45 16.23 11.64
N LYS A 101 -6.14 15.24 12.21
CA LYS A 101 -6.81 15.42 13.51
C LYS A 101 -5.81 15.55 14.66
N ALA A 102 -4.73 14.77 14.66
CA ALA A 102 -3.70 14.85 15.69
C ALA A 102 -2.96 16.19 15.65
N HIS A 103 -2.68 16.73 14.46
CA HIS A 103 -2.05 18.04 14.32
C HIS A 103 -2.95 19.20 14.77
N ALA A 104 -4.26 19.07 14.60
CA ALA A 104 -5.24 20.08 15.06
C ALA A 104 -5.59 19.95 16.55
N ALA A 105 -5.21 18.86 17.21
CA ALA A 105 -5.55 18.63 18.61
C ALA A 105 -4.49 19.21 19.56
N THR A 106 -4.95 19.70 20.72
CA THR A 106 -4.11 20.14 21.84
C THR A 106 -4.42 19.30 23.06
N VAL A 107 -3.39 18.93 23.81
CA VAL A 107 -3.50 18.22 25.09
C VAL A 107 -2.88 19.06 26.19
N THR A 108 -3.54 19.17 27.34
CA THR A 108 -2.98 19.87 28.50
C THR A 108 -2.10 18.91 29.28
N ILE A 109 -0.79 19.19 29.30
CA ILE A 109 0.20 18.46 30.08
C ILE A 109 0.82 19.45 31.07
N GLN A 110 0.74 19.17 32.38
CA GLN A 110 1.29 20.04 33.44
C GLN A 110 0.81 21.49 33.32
N GLU A 111 -0.50 21.69 33.10
CA GLU A 111 -1.14 23.01 32.94
C GLU A 111 -0.73 23.80 31.68
N GLN A 112 0.07 23.24 30.80
CA GLN A 112 0.41 23.84 29.51
C GLN A 112 -0.30 23.16 28.36
N ALA A 113 -0.91 23.94 27.46
CA ALA A 113 -1.50 23.42 26.21
C ALA A 113 -0.39 23.10 25.22
N VAL A 114 -0.18 21.80 24.95
CA VAL A 114 0.83 21.31 24.00
C VAL A 114 0.11 20.71 22.79
N THR A 115 0.61 20.99 21.59
CA THR A 115 0.11 20.34 20.37
C THR A 115 0.43 18.84 20.40
N VAL A 116 -0.56 18.01 20.04
CA VAL A 116 -0.43 16.54 20.05
C VAL A 116 0.61 16.07 19.03
N MET A 117 0.68 16.73 17.88
CA MET A 117 1.62 16.42 16.81
C MET A 117 2.27 17.70 16.28
N GLU A 118 3.60 17.76 16.30
CA GLU A 118 4.36 18.87 15.73
C GLU A 118 4.33 18.85 14.20
N THR A 119 4.51 20.04 13.59
CA THR A 119 4.49 20.20 12.13
C THR A 119 5.49 19.28 11.39
N PRO A 120 6.76 19.11 11.84
CA PRO A 120 7.71 18.22 11.16
C PRO A 120 7.26 16.76 11.17
N GLN A 121 6.66 16.30 12.27
CA GLN A 121 6.11 14.95 12.37
C GLN A 121 4.88 14.78 11.50
N PHE A 122 3.98 15.76 11.46
CA PHE A 122 2.83 15.78 10.58
C PHE A 122 3.24 15.60 9.11
N ILE A 123 4.22 16.40 8.65
CA ILE A 123 4.73 16.30 7.26
C ILE A 123 5.30 14.92 6.99
N ARG A 124 6.09 14.34 7.90
CA ARG A 124 6.62 12.98 7.74
C ARG A 124 5.51 11.93 7.63
N CYS A 125 4.50 11.99 8.49
CA CYS A 125 3.37 11.07 8.47
C CYS A 125 2.58 11.15 7.15
N VAL A 126 2.27 12.37 6.69
CA VAL A 126 1.57 12.58 5.42
C VAL A 126 2.41 12.08 4.23
N LEU A 127 3.72 12.33 4.24
CA LEU A 127 4.63 11.88 3.20
C LEU A 127 4.66 10.35 3.10
N TRP A 128 4.82 9.63 4.22
CA TRP A 128 4.87 8.16 4.21
C TRP A 128 3.56 7.53 3.76
N LEU A 129 2.41 8.04 4.20
CA LEU A 129 1.10 7.57 3.73
C LEU A 129 0.88 7.84 2.24
N SER A 130 1.30 9.03 1.76
CA SER A 130 1.20 9.39 0.34
C SER A 130 2.08 8.50 -0.53
N LEU A 131 3.31 8.19 -0.09
CA LEU A 131 4.21 7.27 -0.79
C LEU A 131 3.65 5.84 -0.80
N SER A 132 3.08 5.38 0.32
CA SER A 132 2.42 4.07 0.38
C SER A 132 1.26 4.00 -0.63
N ALA A 133 0.38 5.00 -0.66
CA ALA A 133 -0.72 5.07 -1.61
C ALA A 133 -0.23 5.13 -3.06
N ALA A 134 0.79 5.94 -3.36
CA ALA A 134 1.38 6.05 -4.70
C ALA A 134 1.95 4.72 -5.18
N CYS A 135 2.63 3.97 -4.31
CA CYS A 135 3.14 2.64 -4.62
C CYS A 135 2.02 1.64 -4.92
N LEU A 136 0.90 1.69 -4.18
CA LEU A 136 -0.26 0.83 -4.45
C LEU A 136 -0.92 1.16 -5.80
N PHE A 137 -1.12 2.44 -6.11
CA PHE A 137 -1.69 2.85 -7.41
C PHE A 137 -0.76 2.49 -8.57
N ALA A 138 0.55 2.76 -8.44
CA ALA A 138 1.53 2.38 -9.45
C ALA A 138 1.59 0.86 -9.64
N GLY A 139 1.58 0.09 -8.54
CA GLY A 139 1.54 -1.37 -8.57
C GLY A 139 0.27 -1.92 -9.23
N ALA A 140 -0.90 -1.32 -8.94
CA ALA A 140 -2.16 -1.67 -9.59
C ALA A 140 -2.12 -1.37 -11.09
N TYR A 141 -1.63 -0.19 -11.49
CA TYR A 141 -1.48 0.19 -12.90
C TYR A 141 -0.58 -0.78 -13.67
N VAL A 142 0.62 -1.06 -13.14
CA VAL A 142 1.55 -2.04 -13.73
C VAL A 142 0.91 -3.43 -13.76
N GLY A 143 0.18 -3.81 -12.71
CA GLY A 143 -0.53 -5.08 -12.62
C GLY A 143 -1.56 -5.26 -13.71
N VAL A 144 -2.43 -4.27 -13.90
CA VAL A 144 -3.47 -4.28 -14.95
C VAL A 144 -2.85 -4.30 -16.34
N THR A 145 -1.87 -3.43 -16.59
CA THR A 145 -1.23 -3.30 -17.90
C THR A 145 -0.55 -4.60 -18.32
N ARG A 146 0.26 -5.18 -17.45
CA ARG A 146 0.94 -6.45 -17.73
C ARG A 146 -0.03 -7.64 -17.85
N SER A 147 -1.10 -7.67 -17.06
CA SER A 147 -2.15 -8.70 -17.19
C SER A 147 -2.87 -8.61 -18.53
N LYS A 148 -3.15 -7.40 -19.03
CA LYS A 148 -3.73 -7.19 -20.36
C LYS A 148 -2.78 -7.64 -21.47
N GLN A 149 -1.50 -7.30 -21.36
CA GLN A 149 -0.46 -7.71 -22.33
C GLN A 149 -0.34 -9.24 -22.38
N LEU A 150 -0.32 -9.90 -21.22
CA LEU A 150 -0.29 -11.36 -21.16
C LEU A 150 -1.51 -11.99 -21.84
N LYS A 151 -2.72 -11.46 -21.55
CA LYS A 151 -3.95 -11.96 -22.19
C LYS A 151 -3.95 -11.78 -23.72
N ALA A 152 -3.48 -10.61 -24.20
CA ALA A 152 -3.36 -10.35 -25.63
C ALA A 152 -2.37 -11.32 -26.29
N HIS A 153 -1.25 -11.59 -25.63
CA HIS A 153 -0.24 -12.53 -26.12
C HIS A 153 -0.78 -13.97 -26.16
N LEU A 154 -1.47 -14.44 -25.11
CA LEU A 154 -2.11 -15.77 -25.11
C LEU A 154 -3.17 -15.89 -26.21
N LYS A 155 -3.94 -14.83 -26.47
CA LYS A 155 -4.91 -14.82 -27.56
C LYS A 155 -4.25 -14.92 -28.93
N SER A 156 -3.11 -14.28 -29.16
CA SER A 156 -2.36 -14.39 -30.44
C SER A 156 -1.78 -15.79 -30.69
N LEU A 157 -1.57 -16.56 -29.61
CA LEU A 157 -1.09 -17.94 -29.68
C LEU A 157 -2.24 -18.98 -29.77
N GLY A 158 -3.51 -18.54 -29.79
CA GLY A 158 -4.66 -19.45 -29.78
C GLY A 158 -4.88 -20.19 -28.46
N LEU A 159 -4.19 -19.79 -27.37
CA LEU A 159 -4.21 -20.42 -26.05
C LEU A 159 -5.18 -19.74 -25.06
N ALA A 160 -5.93 -18.73 -25.50
CA ALA A 160 -6.91 -18.04 -24.65
C ALA A 160 -8.22 -18.80 -24.62
N ALA A 161 -8.61 -19.31 -23.45
CA ALA A 161 -9.97 -19.69 -23.15
C ALA A 161 -10.82 -18.48 -22.76
#